data_c72985a9933f6477d9e6ef58f0ec7f0b
#
_entry.id   c72985a9933f6477d9e6ef58f0ec7f0b
#
_cell.length_a   1.000
_cell.length_b   1.000
_cell.length_c   1.000
_cell.angle_alpha   90.00
_cell.angle_beta   90.00
_cell.angle_gamma   90.00
#
_symmetry.space_group_name_H-M   'P 1'
#
loop_
_entity.id
_entity.type
_entity.pdbx_description
1 polymer ?
#
loop_
_entity_poly.entity_id
_entity_poly.type
_entity_poly.pdbx_seq_one_letter_code
_entity_poly.pdbx_strand_id
1 'polypeptide(L)'
;MAAKDVRFGPDARDRMLRGVDILANAVKVTLGPKGRNVVIEKSFGAPRITKDGVTVAKEIELSDKFENLGAQLLREVASKTNDLAGDGTTTATVLAQAVVREGVKAVAAGLNPMDLRRGIDKAVLAVVEELKARTKKITTPSETAQVGTISANGETEIGDMISQAMQKVGNEGVITVEEAKGIQTELDVVEGMQFDRGYVSPYFITNPEKMIADLDSPYILIFEKKLSGLQPMLPLLEAIVQTGKPLLIIAEDVEGEALATLVVNKLRGGLKIAAVKAPGFGDRRKAILEDIAVLTGGQVISEDLGIKLETVTLPMLGRAKKVLIEKENTTIIEGAGQKTDISGRVAQIRAQIEETTSDYDREKLQERLAKLAGGVAVIRVGGSSEVEVKERKDRVDDALHATRAAVEEGIVPGGGVALARASLILSALKYDNEDQRVGIDIIRKAIQVPLRQIAENAGEDGAVIAGKVLENDTYAFGFDAQTGEYKDLVAAGIIDPTKVVRTALQDAASVAALIITTEAGVTERPEKKAAGGMPGGGMGGMGGMGDMDF
;
A
#
# COMPACT_ATOMS: atom_id res chain seq x y z
N MET A 1 11.35 -23.41 22.97
CA MET A 1 11.73 -22.86 21.63
C MET A 1 11.77 -24.04 20.67
N ALA A 2 11.11 -23.95 19.50
CA ALA A 2 11.20 -24.97 18.46
C ALA A 2 12.65 -25.09 17.96
N ALA A 3 13.08 -26.32 17.63
CA ALA A 3 14.40 -26.56 17.07
C ALA A 3 14.53 -25.83 15.72
N LYS A 4 15.73 -25.31 15.43
CA LYS A 4 16.01 -24.60 14.17
C LYS A 4 16.73 -25.53 13.19
N ASP A 5 16.45 -25.35 11.91
CA ASP A 5 17.22 -25.91 10.79
C ASP A 5 18.06 -24.80 10.20
N VAL A 6 19.37 -25.05 9.98
CA VAL A 6 20.32 -24.05 9.50
C VAL A 6 20.99 -24.59 8.24
N ARG A 7 20.98 -23.76 7.18
CA ARG A 7 21.66 -24.02 5.91
C ARG A 7 22.66 -22.94 5.62
N PHE A 8 23.74 -23.30 4.94
CA PHE A 8 24.85 -22.39 4.66
C PHE A 8 25.18 -22.35 3.16
N GLY A 9 25.84 -21.27 2.76
CA GLY A 9 26.46 -21.11 1.46
C GLY A 9 25.52 -21.32 0.28
N PRO A 10 25.96 -22.08 -0.76
CA PRO A 10 25.17 -22.30 -1.96
C PRO A 10 23.82 -22.96 -1.72
N ASP A 11 23.71 -23.96 -0.79
CA ASP A 11 22.45 -24.66 -0.53
C ASP A 11 21.36 -23.69 -0.02
N ALA A 12 21.73 -22.76 0.88
CA ALA A 12 20.78 -21.75 1.36
C ALA A 12 20.38 -20.77 0.24
N ARG A 13 21.34 -20.25 -0.53
CA ARG A 13 21.09 -19.29 -1.61
C ARG A 13 20.27 -19.89 -2.74
N ASP A 14 20.59 -21.11 -3.17
CA ASP A 14 19.88 -21.77 -4.29
C ASP A 14 18.41 -22.05 -3.93
N ARG A 15 18.12 -22.42 -2.68
CA ARG A 15 16.75 -22.61 -2.20
C ARG A 15 16.00 -21.28 -2.17
N MET A 16 16.60 -20.23 -1.59
CA MET A 16 15.99 -18.90 -1.60
C MET A 16 15.76 -18.38 -3.03
N LEU A 17 16.70 -18.60 -3.95
CA LEU A 17 16.54 -18.23 -5.36
C LEU A 17 15.35 -18.96 -6.01
N ARG A 18 15.15 -20.26 -5.72
CA ARG A 18 13.96 -20.98 -6.23
C ARG A 18 12.67 -20.36 -5.72
N GLY A 19 12.61 -19.97 -4.44
CA GLY A 19 11.46 -19.26 -3.88
C GLY A 19 11.19 -17.92 -4.54
N VAL A 20 12.25 -17.14 -4.76
CA VAL A 20 12.20 -15.89 -5.56
C VAL A 20 11.65 -16.14 -6.95
N ASP A 21 12.13 -17.19 -7.62
CA ASP A 21 11.71 -17.53 -8.99
C ASP A 21 10.25 -17.95 -9.06
N ILE A 22 9.78 -18.76 -8.13
CA ILE A 22 8.39 -19.21 -8.10
C ILE A 22 7.45 -18.01 -7.94
N LEU A 23 7.70 -17.13 -6.98
CA LEU A 23 6.87 -15.95 -6.75
C LEU A 23 6.94 -14.98 -7.93
N ALA A 24 8.13 -14.63 -8.38
CA ALA A 24 8.29 -13.68 -9.47
C ALA A 24 7.67 -14.18 -10.79
N ASN A 25 7.77 -15.47 -11.09
CA ASN A 25 7.17 -16.05 -12.29
C ASN A 25 5.63 -16.01 -12.26
N ALA A 26 5.02 -16.12 -11.06
CA ALA A 26 3.58 -15.94 -10.91
C ALA A 26 3.14 -14.48 -11.07
N VAL A 27 3.96 -13.53 -10.58
CA VAL A 27 3.64 -12.10 -10.64
C VAL A 27 3.90 -11.51 -12.03
N LYS A 28 5.04 -11.81 -12.67
CA LYS A 28 5.47 -11.16 -13.94
C LYS A 28 4.53 -11.35 -15.13
N VAL A 29 3.66 -12.37 -15.09
CA VAL A 29 2.69 -12.63 -16.18
C VAL A 29 1.62 -11.54 -16.27
N THR A 30 1.47 -10.73 -15.23
CA THR A 30 0.51 -9.63 -15.16
C THR A 30 1.05 -8.33 -15.76
N LEU A 31 2.37 -8.24 -16.05
CA LEU A 31 3.05 -7.00 -16.44
C LEU A 31 2.66 -6.55 -17.85
N GLY A 32 2.34 -5.27 -17.98
CA GLY A 32 2.10 -4.58 -19.25
C GLY A 32 0.69 -4.76 -19.82
N PRO A 33 0.39 -4.11 -20.97
CA PRO A 33 -0.98 -4.03 -21.51
C PRO A 33 -1.55 -5.40 -21.95
N LYS A 34 -0.69 -6.34 -22.36
CA LYS A 34 -1.08 -7.73 -22.66
C LYS A 34 -0.80 -8.70 -21.52
N GLY A 35 -0.54 -8.20 -20.31
CA GLY A 35 -0.46 -8.99 -19.10
C GLY A 35 -1.77 -9.73 -18.80
N ARG A 36 -1.65 -10.93 -18.20
CA ARG A 36 -2.75 -11.84 -17.94
C ARG A 36 -3.12 -11.89 -16.47
N ASN A 37 -4.35 -12.30 -16.18
CA ASN A 37 -4.83 -12.47 -14.82
C ASN A 37 -4.20 -13.69 -14.14
N VAL A 38 -4.06 -13.58 -12.82
CA VAL A 38 -3.76 -14.71 -11.93
C VAL A 38 -5.03 -15.05 -11.15
N VAL A 39 -5.32 -16.35 -11.03
CA VAL A 39 -6.45 -16.86 -10.24
C VAL A 39 -5.92 -17.38 -8.92
N ILE A 40 -6.50 -16.92 -7.83
CA ILE A 40 -6.11 -17.24 -6.46
C ILE A 40 -7.26 -17.98 -5.78
N GLU A 41 -6.98 -19.16 -5.22
CA GLU A 41 -7.93 -19.90 -4.40
C GLU A 41 -8.17 -19.16 -3.08
N LYS A 42 -9.42 -19.10 -2.64
CA LYS A 42 -9.78 -18.57 -1.32
C LYS A 42 -10.35 -19.70 -0.46
N SER A 43 -10.04 -19.71 0.83
CA SER A 43 -10.55 -20.71 1.78
C SER A 43 -12.08 -20.69 1.87
N PHE A 44 -12.71 -19.55 1.60
CA PHE A 44 -14.17 -19.37 1.56
C PHE A 44 -14.52 -18.38 0.43
N GLY A 45 -15.61 -18.66 -0.29
CA GLY A 45 -16.12 -17.83 -1.37
C GLY A 45 -15.55 -18.19 -2.75
N ALA A 46 -15.76 -17.30 -3.73
CA ALA A 46 -15.28 -17.49 -5.09
C ALA A 46 -13.76 -17.23 -5.18
N PRO A 47 -13.05 -17.88 -6.12
CA PRO A 47 -11.66 -17.56 -6.41
C PRO A 47 -11.49 -16.07 -6.76
N ARG A 48 -10.40 -15.46 -6.30
CA ARG A 48 -10.05 -14.08 -6.66
C ARG A 48 -9.30 -14.07 -7.98
N ILE A 49 -9.70 -13.21 -8.89
CA ILE A 49 -9.00 -12.95 -10.15
C ILE A 49 -8.40 -11.55 -10.06
N THR A 50 -7.09 -11.44 -10.33
CA THR A 50 -6.39 -10.15 -10.20
C THR A 50 -5.20 -10.05 -11.15
N LYS A 51 -4.82 -8.82 -11.49
CA LYS A 51 -3.53 -8.46 -12.12
C LYS A 51 -2.59 -7.73 -11.16
N ASP A 52 -3.06 -7.39 -9.97
CA ASP A 52 -2.25 -6.68 -8.98
C ASP A 52 -1.13 -7.58 -8.43
N GLY A 53 0.12 -7.11 -8.64
CA GLY A 53 1.33 -7.86 -8.28
C GLY A 53 1.48 -8.08 -6.78
N VAL A 54 1.13 -7.10 -5.94
CA VAL A 54 1.25 -7.25 -4.48
C VAL A 54 0.22 -8.24 -3.93
N THR A 55 -0.99 -8.25 -4.46
CA THR A 55 -2.02 -9.24 -4.10
C THR A 55 -1.56 -10.65 -4.42
N VAL A 56 -1.04 -10.87 -5.65
CA VAL A 56 -0.49 -12.18 -6.03
C VAL A 56 0.67 -12.58 -5.12
N ALA A 57 1.59 -11.66 -4.85
CA ALA A 57 2.77 -11.94 -4.02
C ALA A 57 2.40 -12.31 -2.57
N LYS A 58 1.36 -11.69 -1.99
CA LYS A 58 0.91 -11.96 -0.62
C LYS A 58 0.31 -13.35 -0.44
N GLU A 59 -0.28 -13.93 -1.46
CA GLU A 59 -0.95 -15.24 -1.39
C GLU A 59 0.01 -16.43 -1.61
N ILE A 60 1.26 -16.18 -2.04
CA ILE A 60 2.21 -17.26 -2.30
C ILE A 60 2.94 -17.65 -1.03
N GLU A 61 2.67 -18.87 -0.56
CA GLU A 61 3.38 -19.50 0.54
C GLU A 61 3.87 -20.88 0.09
N LEU A 62 5.16 -21.18 0.34
CA LEU A 62 5.82 -22.40 -0.12
C LEU A 62 6.03 -23.40 1.03
N SER A 63 5.90 -24.68 0.73
CA SER A 63 6.07 -25.75 1.70
C SER A 63 7.51 -25.92 2.19
N ASP A 64 8.51 -25.74 1.30
CA ASP A 64 9.92 -25.70 1.72
C ASP A 64 10.21 -24.38 2.43
N LYS A 65 10.65 -24.46 3.67
CA LYS A 65 10.86 -23.28 4.52
C LYS A 65 11.95 -22.33 3.99
N PHE A 66 13.00 -22.85 3.33
CA PHE A 66 14.07 -22.04 2.77
C PHE A 66 13.66 -21.41 1.44
N GLU A 67 12.90 -22.10 0.60
CA GLU A 67 12.27 -21.50 -0.58
C GLU A 67 11.29 -20.41 -0.15
N ASN A 68 10.51 -20.69 0.90
CA ASN A 68 9.57 -19.71 1.45
C ASN A 68 10.26 -18.45 2.00
N LEU A 69 11.47 -18.52 2.56
CA LEU A 69 12.25 -17.33 2.93
C LEU A 69 12.52 -16.44 1.69
N GLY A 70 12.91 -17.03 0.57
CA GLY A 70 13.12 -16.29 -0.67
C GLY A 70 11.84 -15.64 -1.18
N ALA A 71 10.72 -16.36 -1.17
CA ALA A 71 9.42 -15.82 -1.52
C ALA A 71 8.98 -14.69 -0.59
N GLN A 72 9.18 -14.84 0.74
CA GLN A 72 8.86 -13.80 1.72
C GLN A 72 9.67 -12.51 1.53
N LEU A 73 10.97 -12.62 1.23
CA LEU A 73 11.81 -11.46 0.94
C LEU A 73 11.34 -10.73 -0.33
N LEU A 74 10.93 -11.47 -1.35
CA LEU A 74 10.40 -10.85 -2.57
C LEU A 74 8.99 -10.25 -2.37
N ARG A 75 8.16 -10.88 -1.53
CA ARG A 75 6.88 -10.31 -1.10
C ARG A 75 7.06 -8.99 -0.37
N GLU A 76 8.12 -8.86 0.45
CA GLU A 76 8.46 -7.61 1.12
C GLU A 76 8.80 -6.49 0.13
N VAL A 77 9.49 -6.81 -0.98
CA VAL A 77 9.74 -5.83 -2.07
C VAL A 77 8.41 -5.30 -2.62
N ALA A 78 7.49 -6.18 -3.00
CA ALA A 78 6.20 -5.78 -3.55
C ALA A 78 5.38 -4.95 -2.55
N SER A 79 5.34 -5.38 -1.27
CA SER A 79 4.61 -4.67 -0.21
C SER A 79 5.19 -3.28 0.05
N LYS A 80 6.51 -3.15 0.15
CA LYS A 80 7.16 -1.87 0.40
C LYS A 80 7.00 -0.89 -0.75
N THR A 81 7.10 -1.37 -1.98
CA THR A 81 6.85 -0.54 -3.18
C THR A 81 5.39 -0.05 -3.19
N ASN A 82 4.44 -0.91 -2.83
CA ASN A 82 3.04 -0.52 -2.67
C ASN A 82 2.86 0.57 -1.60
N ASP A 83 3.48 0.40 -0.43
CA ASP A 83 3.37 1.35 0.68
C ASP A 83 3.94 2.74 0.33
N LEU A 84 5.00 2.81 -0.50
CA LEU A 84 5.69 4.06 -0.84
C LEU A 84 5.14 4.76 -2.08
N ALA A 85 4.72 3.99 -3.09
CA ALA A 85 4.32 4.50 -4.40
C ALA A 85 2.89 4.11 -4.82
N GLY A 86 2.30 3.10 -4.17
CA GLY A 86 0.95 2.60 -4.43
C GLY A 86 0.79 1.85 -5.75
N ASP A 87 1.85 1.79 -6.57
CA ASP A 87 1.89 1.10 -7.87
C ASP A 87 3.33 0.60 -8.13
N GLY A 88 3.55 -0.12 -9.23
CA GLY A 88 4.87 -0.62 -9.66
C GLY A 88 5.32 -1.91 -8.97
N THR A 89 4.45 -2.58 -8.24
CA THR A 89 4.75 -3.81 -7.46
C THR A 89 5.23 -4.95 -8.35
N THR A 90 4.64 -5.13 -9.52
CA THR A 90 5.06 -6.11 -10.52
C THR A 90 6.45 -5.78 -11.09
N THR A 91 6.71 -4.51 -11.42
CA THR A 91 8.01 -4.05 -11.91
C THR A 91 9.10 -4.27 -10.86
N ALA A 92 8.84 -3.94 -9.59
CA ALA A 92 9.76 -4.17 -8.49
C ALA A 92 10.09 -5.65 -8.31
N THR A 93 9.10 -6.53 -8.40
CA THR A 93 9.26 -7.98 -8.30
C THR A 93 10.14 -8.52 -9.45
N VAL A 94 9.91 -8.06 -10.67
CA VAL A 94 10.69 -8.45 -11.86
C VAL A 94 12.15 -7.97 -11.75
N LEU A 95 12.36 -6.72 -11.30
CA LEU A 95 13.70 -6.18 -11.08
C LEU A 95 14.44 -6.95 -9.98
N ALA A 96 13.79 -7.24 -8.87
CA ALA A 96 14.41 -7.99 -7.77
C ALA A 96 14.82 -9.39 -8.21
N GLN A 97 13.95 -10.12 -8.92
CA GLN A 97 14.30 -11.41 -9.50
C GLN A 97 15.54 -11.32 -10.40
N ALA A 98 15.59 -10.32 -11.28
CA ALA A 98 16.70 -10.14 -12.21
C ALA A 98 18.02 -9.87 -11.48
N VAL A 99 18.00 -8.99 -10.47
CA VAL A 99 19.19 -8.66 -9.65
C VAL A 99 19.65 -9.87 -8.85
N VAL A 100 18.73 -10.61 -8.19
CA VAL A 100 19.06 -11.82 -7.42
C VAL A 100 19.68 -12.89 -8.34
N ARG A 101 19.08 -13.18 -9.50
CA ARG A 101 19.58 -14.18 -10.42
C ARG A 101 21.00 -13.90 -10.90
N GLU A 102 21.28 -12.68 -11.33
CA GLU A 102 22.62 -12.28 -11.77
C GLU A 102 23.62 -12.22 -10.61
N GLY A 103 23.17 -11.74 -9.44
CA GLY A 103 24.01 -11.66 -8.25
C GLY A 103 24.42 -13.02 -7.69
N VAL A 104 23.50 -13.97 -7.59
CA VAL A 104 23.81 -15.36 -7.14
C VAL A 104 24.78 -16.03 -8.09
N LYS A 105 24.67 -15.82 -9.42
CA LYS A 105 25.68 -16.32 -10.39
C LYS A 105 27.06 -15.73 -10.12
N ALA A 106 27.14 -14.43 -9.85
CA ALA A 106 28.42 -13.75 -9.57
C ALA A 106 29.07 -14.28 -8.28
N VAL A 107 28.28 -14.48 -7.20
CA VAL A 107 28.77 -15.07 -5.96
C VAL A 107 29.21 -16.53 -6.16
N ALA A 108 28.47 -17.32 -6.94
CA ALA A 108 28.86 -18.70 -7.28
C ALA A 108 30.16 -18.75 -8.10
N ALA A 109 30.46 -17.70 -8.86
CA ALA A 109 31.74 -17.54 -9.58
C ALA A 109 32.91 -17.07 -8.68
N GLY A 110 32.67 -16.86 -7.38
CA GLY A 110 33.69 -16.52 -6.39
C GLY A 110 33.95 -15.04 -6.17
N LEU A 111 33.07 -14.15 -6.73
CA LEU A 111 33.18 -12.71 -6.48
C LEU A 111 32.72 -12.35 -5.05
N ASN A 112 33.32 -11.28 -4.50
CA ASN A 112 33.01 -10.82 -3.16
C ASN A 112 31.60 -10.22 -3.06
N PRO A 113 30.66 -10.82 -2.29
CA PRO A 113 29.29 -10.35 -2.22
C PRO A 113 29.15 -8.91 -1.70
N MET A 114 30.05 -8.46 -0.83
CA MET A 114 30.00 -7.11 -0.27
C MET A 114 30.44 -6.05 -1.28
N ASP A 115 31.41 -6.38 -2.16
CA ASP A 115 31.80 -5.48 -3.24
C ASP A 115 30.77 -5.48 -4.39
N LEU A 116 30.17 -6.63 -4.69
CA LEU A 116 29.00 -6.69 -5.58
C LEU A 116 27.90 -5.74 -5.09
N ARG A 117 27.55 -5.79 -3.81
CA ARG A 117 26.57 -4.89 -3.19
C ARG A 117 26.95 -3.42 -3.35
N ARG A 118 28.19 -3.04 -3.08
CA ARG A 118 28.66 -1.65 -3.27
C ARG A 118 28.53 -1.19 -4.71
N GLY A 119 28.80 -2.08 -5.68
CA GLY A 119 28.60 -1.81 -7.10
C GLY A 119 27.11 -1.63 -7.45
N ILE A 120 26.22 -2.48 -6.91
CA ILE A 120 24.77 -2.38 -7.05
C ILE A 120 24.29 -1.03 -6.50
N ASP A 121 24.67 -0.67 -5.28
CA ASP A 121 24.26 0.58 -4.63
C ASP A 121 24.71 1.82 -5.44
N LYS A 122 25.96 1.84 -5.94
CA LYS A 122 26.46 2.91 -6.83
C LYS A 122 25.62 3.02 -8.12
N ALA A 123 25.30 1.90 -8.75
CA ALA A 123 24.53 1.87 -9.98
C ALA A 123 23.09 2.36 -9.77
N VAL A 124 22.44 1.94 -8.69
CA VAL A 124 21.08 2.37 -8.36
C VAL A 124 21.01 3.87 -8.14
N LEU A 125 21.96 4.44 -7.38
CA LEU A 125 22.03 5.89 -7.18
C LEU A 125 22.16 6.64 -8.50
N ALA A 126 23.07 6.21 -9.39
CA ALA A 126 23.26 6.85 -10.70
C ALA A 126 21.99 6.77 -11.58
N VAL A 127 21.31 5.61 -11.60
CA VAL A 127 20.06 5.45 -12.36
C VAL A 127 18.95 6.34 -11.80
N VAL A 128 18.82 6.44 -10.47
CA VAL A 128 17.81 7.31 -9.84
C VAL A 128 18.06 8.79 -10.16
N GLU A 129 19.32 9.23 -10.16
CA GLU A 129 19.69 10.59 -10.56
C GLU A 129 19.37 10.86 -12.04
N GLU A 130 19.66 9.92 -12.93
CA GLU A 130 19.32 10.04 -14.35
C GLU A 130 17.80 10.10 -14.58
N LEU A 131 17.02 9.24 -13.91
CA LEU A 131 15.56 9.27 -13.97
C LEU A 131 15.02 10.63 -13.53
N LYS A 132 15.51 11.18 -12.41
CA LYS A 132 15.11 12.50 -11.91
C LYS A 132 15.50 13.61 -12.88
N ALA A 133 16.68 13.56 -13.48
CA ALA A 133 17.15 14.55 -14.44
C ALA A 133 16.31 14.56 -15.74
N ARG A 134 15.76 13.40 -16.13
CA ARG A 134 14.92 13.23 -17.34
C ARG A 134 13.43 13.37 -17.08
N THR A 135 13.04 13.60 -15.85
CA THR A 135 11.64 13.70 -15.44
C THR A 135 10.97 14.94 -16.04
N LYS A 136 9.79 14.76 -16.62
CA LYS A 136 8.90 15.81 -17.08
C LYS A 136 7.81 16.04 -16.03
N LYS A 137 7.62 17.26 -15.55
CA LYS A 137 6.51 17.61 -14.64
C LYS A 137 5.18 17.58 -15.37
N ILE A 138 4.14 17.12 -14.69
CA ILE A 138 2.75 17.19 -15.15
C ILE A 138 2.25 18.62 -14.90
N THR A 139 1.66 19.21 -15.92
CA THR A 139 1.15 20.58 -15.87
C THR A 139 -0.31 20.73 -16.27
N THR A 140 -0.87 19.71 -16.93
CA THR A 140 -2.23 19.76 -17.49
C THR A 140 -3.11 18.62 -16.96
N PRO A 141 -4.43 18.88 -16.83
CA PRO A 141 -5.40 17.81 -16.49
C PRO A 141 -5.42 16.64 -17.49
N SER A 142 -5.11 16.91 -18.76
CA SER A 142 -5.02 15.87 -19.79
C SER A 142 -3.85 14.92 -19.54
N GLU A 143 -2.68 15.43 -19.13
CA GLU A 143 -1.55 14.58 -18.75
C GLU A 143 -1.87 13.74 -17.50
N THR A 144 -2.60 14.32 -16.53
CA THR A 144 -3.12 13.61 -15.35
C THR A 144 -4.03 12.45 -15.76
N ALA A 145 -4.98 12.70 -16.67
CA ALA A 145 -5.87 11.67 -17.20
C ALA A 145 -5.11 10.56 -17.94
N GLN A 146 -4.07 10.91 -18.70
CA GLN A 146 -3.22 9.93 -19.39
C GLN A 146 -2.53 8.97 -18.43
N VAL A 147 -1.95 9.47 -17.32
CA VAL A 147 -1.35 8.59 -16.28
C VAL A 147 -2.38 7.62 -15.72
N GLY A 148 -3.55 8.14 -15.32
CA GLY A 148 -4.64 7.30 -14.80
C GLY A 148 -5.10 6.24 -15.81
N THR A 149 -5.20 6.61 -17.09
CA THR A 149 -5.56 5.70 -18.19
C THR A 149 -4.54 4.57 -18.36
N ILE A 150 -3.24 4.89 -18.37
CA ILE A 150 -2.18 3.88 -18.54
C ILE A 150 -2.15 2.92 -17.35
N SER A 151 -2.20 3.43 -16.13
CA SER A 151 -2.23 2.59 -14.93
C SER A 151 -3.51 1.74 -14.85
N ALA A 152 -4.63 2.27 -15.40
CA ALA A 152 -5.89 1.52 -15.55
C ALA A 152 -5.93 0.57 -16.77
N ASN A 153 -4.78 0.16 -17.33
CA ASN A 153 -4.68 -0.73 -18.50
C ASN A 153 -5.38 -0.20 -19.77
N GLY A 154 -5.41 1.12 -19.98
CA GLY A 154 -5.97 1.78 -21.15
C GLY A 154 -7.44 2.18 -21.03
N GLU A 155 -8.08 2.06 -19.86
CA GLU A 155 -9.44 2.54 -19.62
C GLU A 155 -9.46 4.06 -19.43
N THR A 156 -9.82 4.79 -20.49
CA THR A 156 -9.86 6.28 -20.49
C THR A 156 -10.87 6.83 -19.51
N GLU A 157 -12.00 6.14 -19.30
CA GLU A 157 -13.04 6.54 -18.35
C GLU A 157 -12.50 6.68 -16.92
N ILE A 158 -11.63 5.75 -16.50
CA ILE A 158 -10.99 5.78 -15.17
C ILE A 158 -10.01 6.96 -15.08
N GLY A 159 -9.17 7.16 -16.10
CA GLY A 159 -8.23 8.28 -16.13
C GLY A 159 -8.91 9.64 -16.08
N ASP A 160 -9.97 9.82 -16.87
CA ASP A 160 -10.77 11.04 -16.89
C ASP A 160 -11.44 11.30 -15.54
N MET A 161 -11.99 10.28 -14.91
CA MET A 161 -12.64 10.37 -13.61
C MET A 161 -11.65 10.77 -12.49
N ILE A 162 -10.46 10.17 -12.47
CA ILE A 162 -9.40 10.54 -11.51
C ILE A 162 -8.96 12.00 -11.74
N SER A 163 -8.75 12.41 -13.00
CA SER A 163 -8.41 13.78 -13.33
C SER A 163 -9.49 14.77 -12.88
N GLN A 164 -10.76 14.48 -13.11
CA GLN A 164 -11.88 15.29 -12.62
C GLN A 164 -11.95 15.34 -11.09
N ALA A 165 -11.72 14.20 -10.42
CA ALA A 165 -11.66 14.16 -8.97
C ALA A 165 -10.56 15.10 -8.44
N MET A 166 -9.34 15.00 -8.98
CA MET A 166 -8.22 15.87 -8.59
C MET A 166 -8.48 17.35 -8.88
N GLN A 167 -9.16 17.69 -9.97
CA GLN A 167 -9.56 19.08 -10.24
C GLN A 167 -10.56 19.62 -9.22
N LYS A 168 -11.50 18.78 -8.74
CA LYS A 168 -12.54 19.19 -7.79
C LYS A 168 -11.99 19.39 -6.38
N VAL A 169 -11.12 18.47 -5.92
CA VAL A 169 -10.57 18.52 -4.54
C VAL A 169 -9.17 19.12 -4.44
N GLY A 170 -8.52 19.39 -5.58
CA GLY A 170 -7.14 19.86 -5.65
C GLY A 170 -6.10 18.73 -5.56
N ASN A 171 -4.83 19.07 -5.82
CA ASN A 171 -3.75 18.08 -5.83
C ASN A 171 -3.50 17.44 -4.46
N GLU A 172 -3.71 18.18 -3.38
CA GLU A 172 -3.61 17.73 -1.98
C GLU A 172 -4.93 17.14 -1.46
N GLY A 173 -5.97 17.14 -2.30
CA GLY A 173 -7.30 16.69 -1.93
C GLY A 173 -7.39 15.17 -1.77
N VAL A 174 -8.32 14.74 -0.94
CA VAL A 174 -8.54 13.34 -0.66
C VAL A 174 -9.48 12.72 -1.68
N ILE A 175 -9.05 11.61 -2.27
CA ILE A 175 -9.87 10.80 -3.17
C ILE A 175 -9.91 9.38 -2.59
N THR A 176 -11.09 8.82 -2.43
CA THR A 176 -11.31 7.45 -1.96
C THR A 176 -12.06 6.64 -3.01
N VAL A 177 -11.82 5.33 -3.02
CA VAL A 177 -12.48 4.40 -3.94
C VAL A 177 -13.34 3.43 -3.16
N GLU A 178 -14.64 3.41 -3.45
CA GLU A 178 -15.63 2.55 -2.80
C GLU A 178 -16.34 1.64 -3.81
N GLU A 179 -16.99 0.60 -3.32
CA GLU A 179 -17.84 -0.25 -4.14
C GLU A 179 -19.21 0.41 -4.30
N ALA A 180 -19.70 0.55 -5.53
CA ALA A 180 -21.06 0.97 -5.81
C ALA A 180 -22.06 -0.17 -5.59
N LYS A 181 -23.30 0.19 -5.30
CA LYS A 181 -24.41 -0.78 -5.27
C LYS A 181 -25.00 -1.04 -6.67
N GLY A 182 -24.62 -0.22 -7.65
CA GLY A 182 -25.10 -0.27 -9.03
C GLY A 182 -24.03 -0.73 -10.02
N ILE A 183 -24.39 -0.77 -11.29
CA ILE A 183 -23.51 -1.19 -12.39
C ILE A 183 -22.59 -0.04 -12.82
N GLN A 184 -23.05 1.20 -12.69
CA GLN A 184 -22.31 2.38 -13.15
C GLN A 184 -21.30 2.85 -12.10
N THR A 185 -20.16 3.33 -12.59
CA THR A 185 -19.17 4.00 -11.75
C THR A 185 -19.51 5.49 -11.67
N GLU A 186 -19.45 6.06 -10.46
CA GLU A 186 -19.86 7.43 -10.18
C GLU A 186 -18.78 8.18 -9.40
N LEU A 187 -18.67 9.51 -9.63
CA LEU A 187 -17.80 10.41 -8.90
C LEU A 187 -18.62 11.45 -8.13
N ASP A 188 -18.58 11.35 -6.80
CA ASP A 188 -19.19 12.33 -5.91
C ASP A 188 -18.11 13.11 -5.11
N VAL A 189 -18.43 14.37 -4.77
CA VAL A 189 -17.64 15.14 -3.80
C VAL A 189 -18.51 15.41 -2.59
N VAL A 190 -18.03 14.97 -1.44
CA VAL A 190 -18.75 15.03 -0.17
C VAL A 190 -17.94 15.79 0.88
N GLU A 191 -18.61 16.27 1.92
CA GLU A 191 -17.95 16.85 3.08
C GLU A 191 -17.11 15.78 3.77
N GLY A 192 -15.83 16.09 4.03
CA GLY A 192 -14.91 15.15 4.65
C GLY A 192 -13.53 15.75 4.80
N MET A 193 -12.66 15.06 5.52
CA MET A 193 -11.25 15.43 5.63
C MET A 193 -10.38 14.21 5.95
N GLN A 194 -9.10 14.33 5.61
CA GLN A 194 -8.06 13.40 6.04
C GLN A 194 -7.07 14.10 6.96
N PHE A 195 -6.57 13.37 7.95
CA PHE A 195 -5.48 13.82 8.81
C PHE A 195 -4.44 12.72 9.02
N ASP A 196 -3.19 13.15 9.28
CA ASP A 196 -2.01 12.30 9.33
C ASP A 196 -1.88 11.64 10.71
N ARG A 197 -2.75 10.70 11.01
CA ARG A 197 -2.69 9.79 12.17
C ARG A 197 -3.50 8.54 11.83
N GLY A 198 -2.88 7.39 11.95
CA GLY A 198 -3.54 6.10 11.76
C GLY A 198 -3.95 5.44 13.08
N TYR A 199 -4.33 4.18 13.01
CA TYR A 199 -4.75 3.43 14.19
C TYR A 199 -3.60 3.27 15.20
N VAL A 200 -3.92 3.43 16.49
CA VAL A 200 -2.93 3.26 17.58
C VAL A 200 -2.53 1.80 17.79
N SER A 201 -3.26 0.85 17.23
CA SER A 201 -2.96 -0.58 17.33
C SER A 201 -3.46 -1.32 16.09
N PRO A 202 -2.64 -2.23 15.51
CA PRO A 202 -3.06 -3.08 14.40
C PRO A 202 -4.25 -3.98 14.72
N TYR A 203 -4.52 -4.23 15.99
CA TYR A 203 -5.70 -4.99 16.42
C TYR A 203 -7.03 -4.29 16.13
N PHE A 204 -7.04 -3.01 15.78
CA PHE A 204 -8.24 -2.29 15.33
C PHE A 204 -8.60 -2.55 13.85
N ILE A 205 -7.73 -3.16 13.07
CA ILE A 205 -7.96 -3.49 11.67
C ILE A 205 -9.23 -4.34 11.52
N THR A 206 -10.07 -3.98 10.54
CA THR A 206 -11.28 -4.72 10.16
C THR A 206 -11.10 -5.45 8.84
N ASN A 207 -10.22 -4.95 7.98
CA ASN A 207 -9.83 -5.57 6.71
C ASN A 207 -8.34 -5.91 6.71
N PRO A 208 -7.95 -7.16 7.00
CA PRO A 208 -6.54 -7.56 7.05
C PRO A 208 -5.83 -7.53 5.69
N GLU A 209 -6.56 -7.69 4.58
CA GLU A 209 -5.97 -7.69 3.23
C GLU A 209 -5.41 -6.30 2.88
N LYS A 210 -6.16 -5.24 3.21
CA LYS A 210 -5.77 -3.84 2.99
C LYS A 210 -5.09 -3.19 4.22
N MET A 211 -4.99 -3.89 5.35
CA MET A 211 -4.46 -3.37 6.61
C MET A 211 -5.16 -2.07 7.08
N ILE A 212 -6.48 -2.00 6.90
CA ILE A 212 -7.29 -0.83 7.26
C ILE A 212 -8.36 -1.18 8.30
N ALA A 213 -8.76 -0.19 9.10
CA ALA A 213 -9.99 -0.24 9.87
C ALA A 213 -11.05 0.59 9.14
N ASP A 214 -12.11 -0.08 8.70
CA ASP A 214 -13.24 0.49 7.97
C ASP A 214 -14.46 0.50 8.91
N LEU A 215 -14.97 1.70 9.20
CA LEU A 215 -16.07 1.91 10.14
C LEU A 215 -17.27 2.55 9.41
N ASP A 216 -18.36 1.81 9.28
CA ASP A 216 -19.60 2.28 8.67
C ASP A 216 -20.51 2.97 9.70
N SER A 217 -20.92 4.19 9.40
CA SER A 217 -21.80 5.03 10.23
C SER A 217 -21.36 5.13 11.71
N PRO A 218 -20.06 5.40 11.98
CA PRO A 218 -19.55 5.42 13.34
C PRO A 218 -20.02 6.63 14.14
N TYR A 219 -20.03 6.47 15.47
CA TYR A 219 -19.91 7.58 16.40
C TYR A 219 -18.44 7.97 16.51
N ILE A 220 -18.17 9.27 16.72
CA ILE A 220 -16.82 9.82 16.82
C ILE A 220 -16.69 10.57 18.14
N LEU A 221 -15.89 10.04 19.05
CA LEU A 221 -15.52 10.73 20.29
C LEU A 221 -14.26 11.55 20.04
N ILE A 222 -14.32 12.85 20.26
CA ILE A 222 -13.21 13.79 20.12
C ILE A 222 -12.81 14.26 21.51
N PHE A 223 -11.69 13.71 22.02
CA PHE A 223 -11.21 13.97 23.37
C PHE A 223 -9.86 14.69 23.36
N GLU A 224 -9.75 15.80 24.06
CA GLU A 224 -8.57 16.66 24.03
C GLU A 224 -7.34 16.03 24.72
N LYS A 225 -7.57 15.26 25.80
CA LYS A 225 -6.51 14.70 26.64
C LYS A 225 -6.19 13.24 26.30
N LYS A 226 -5.22 12.69 27.02
CA LYS A 226 -4.88 11.25 26.95
C LYS A 226 -5.94 10.40 27.62
N LEU A 227 -6.18 9.23 27.05
CA LEU A 227 -7.07 8.21 27.57
C LEU A 227 -6.23 7.04 28.10
N SER A 228 -6.06 6.97 29.44
CA SER A 228 -5.27 5.91 30.10
C SER A 228 -6.14 4.87 30.83
N GLY A 229 -7.37 5.25 31.22
CA GLY A 229 -8.34 4.39 31.87
C GLY A 229 -9.72 4.51 31.23
N LEU A 230 -10.56 3.48 31.32
CA LEU A 230 -11.89 3.44 30.72
C LEU A 230 -13.04 3.72 31.70
N GLN A 231 -12.76 3.76 32.97
CA GLN A 231 -13.81 3.97 33.99
C GLN A 231 -14.74 5.16 33.68
N PRO A 232 -14.21 6.35 33.30
CA PRO A 232 -15.03 7.50 32.94
C PRO A 232 -15.91 7.30 31.71
N MET A 233 -15.55 6.36 30.85
CA MET A 233 -16.23 6.09 29.56
C MET A 233 -17.24 4.94 29.62
N LEU A 234 -17.30 4.18 30.71
CA LEU A 234 -18.15 2.98 30.77
C LEU A 234 -19.63 3.26 30.41
N PRO A 235 -20.30 4.31 30.92
CA PRO A 235 -21.68 4.59 30.53
C PRO A 235 -21.84 4.89 29.04
N LEU A 236 -20.86 5.58 28.44
CA LEU A 236 -20.85 5.88 27.00
C LEU A 236 -20.66 4.61 26.18
N LEU A 237 -19.71 3.75 26.56
CA LEU A 237 -19.45 2.49 25.88
C LEU A 237 -20.67 1.55 25.92
N GLU A 238 -21.36 1.47 27.06
CA GLU A 238 -22.60 0.70 27.19
C GLU A 238 -23.69 1.24 26.26
N ALA A 239 -23.88 2.56 26.20
CA ALA A 239 -24.82 3.18 25.29
C ALA A 239 -24.48 2.89 23.80
N ILE A 240 -23.20 2.91 23.43
CA ILE A 240 -22.76 2.60 22.06
C ILE A 240 -22.99 1.14 21.71
N VAL A 241 -22.68 0.20 22.62
CA VAL A 241 -22.96 -1.24 22.42
C VAL A 241 -24.44 -1.46 22.12
N GLN A 242 -25.32 -0.79 22.84
CA GLN A 242 -26.78 -0.89 22.61
C GLN A 242 -27.19 -0.42 21.22
N THR A 243 -26.48 0.54 20.60
CA THR A 243 -26.77 1.00 19.24
C THR A 243 -26.29 0.03 18.15
N GLY A 244 -25.35 -0.85 18.45
CA GLY A 244 -24.69 -1.75 17.51
C GLY A 244 -23.76 -1.04 16.50
N LYS A 245 -23.59 0.29 16.61
CA LYS A 245 -22.75 1.08 15.71
C LYS A 245 -21.29 1.10 16.18
N PRO A 246 -20.32 1.30 15.25
CA PRO A 246 -18.92 1.47 15.60
C PRO A 246 -18.66 2.78 16.35
N LEU A 247 -17.57 2.80 17.11
CA LEU A 247 -17.01 4.00 17.75
C LEU A 247 -15.60 4.25 17.23
N LEU A 248 -15.33 5.48 16.77
CA LEU A 248 -13.99 6.01 16.62
C LEU A 248 -13.65 6.89 17.83
N ILE A 249 -12.51 6.65 18.44
CA ILE A 249 -11.94 7.53 19.48
C ILE A 249 -10.79 8.32 18.86
N ILE A 250 -10.87 9.66 18.90
CA ILE A 250 -9.78 10.58 18.57
C ILE A 250 -9.35 11.24 19.88
N ALA A 251 -8.17 10.92 20.37
CA ALA A 251 -7.65 11.45 21.62
C ALA A 251 -6.18 11.85 21.49
N GLU A 252 -5.65 12.68 22.40
CA GLU A 252 -4.22 13.02 22.40
C GLU A 252 -3.35 11.76 22.33
N ASP A 253 -3.68 10.77 23.15
CA ASP A 253 -3.13 9.41 23.09
C ASP A 253 -4.14 8.43 23.71
N VAL A 254 -4.06 7.16 23.34
CA VAL A 254 -4.79 6.06 23.95
C VAL A 254 -3.76 5.01 24.38
N GLU A 255 -3.56 4.86 25.68
CA GLU A 255 -2.45 4.07 26.22
C GLU A 255 -2.86 3.22 27.44
N GLY A 256 -1.96 2.35 27.87
CA GLY A 256 -2.09 1.59 29.11
C GLY A 256 -3.32 0.67 29.16
N GLU A 257 -4.04 0.72 30.28
CA GLU A 257 -5.22 -0.10 30.54
C GLU A 257 -6.36 0.19 29.55
N ALA A 258 -6.54 1.44 29.15
CA ALA A 258 -7.56 1.83 28.19
C ALA A 258 -7.36 1.12 26.84
N LEU A 259 -6.16 1.20 26.26
CA LEU A 259 -5.86 0.55 25.00
C LEU A 259 -6.04 -0.97 25.09
N ALA A 260 -5.47 -1.60 26.11
CA ALA A 260 -5.56 -3.05 26.29
C ALA A 260 -7.02 -3.52 26.39
N THR A 261 -7.84 -2.82 27.16
CA THR A 261 -9.25 -3.18 27.35
C THR A 261 -10.07 -2.97 26.07
N LEU A 262 -9.85 -1.89 25.31
CA LEU A 262 -10.51 -1.65 24.03
C LEU A 262 -10.17 -2.74 23.02
N VAL A 263 -8.89 -3.13 22.92
CA VAL A 263 -8.42 -4.22 22.03
C VAL A 263 -9.07 -5.55 22.41
N VAL A 264 -9.08 -5.92 23.70
CA VAL A 264 -9.69 -7.16 24.17
C VAL A 264 -11.20 -7.21 23.86
N ASN A 265 -11.93 -6.12 24.11
CA ASN A 265 -13.37 -6.06 23.82
C ASN A 265 -13.67 -6.13 22.32
N LYS A 266 -12.84 -5.50 21.48
CA LYS A 266 -12.94 -5.64 20.03
C LYS A 266 -12.72 -7.07 19.57
N LEU A 267 -11.64 -7.73 20.05
CA LEU A 267 -11.31 -9.11 19.67
C LEU A 267 -12.38 -10.12 20.12
N ARG A 268 -13.05 -9.86 21.24
CA ARG A 268 -14.20 -10.67 21.69
C ARG A 268 -15.50 -10.40 20.93
N GLY A 269 -15.49 -9.44 19.99
CA GLY A 269 -16.68 -9.07 19.21
C GLY A 269 -17.74 -8.27 19.98
N GLY A 270 -17.45 -7.86 21.22
CA GLY A 270 -18.39 -7.10 22.06
C GLY A 270 -18.49 -5.62 21.69
N LEU A 271 -17.47 -5.07 21.02
CA LEU A 271 -17.42 -3.66 20.67
C LEU A 271 -16.75 -3.46 19.31
N LYS A 272 -17.42 -2.75 18.40
CA LYS A 272 -16.84 -2.31 17.13
C LYS A 272 -16.16 -0.97 17.38
N ILE A 273 -14.83 -0.96 17.46
CA ILE A 273 -14.10 0.24 17.88
C ILE A 273 -12.75 0.35 17.18
N ALA A 274 -12.34 1.59 16.94
CA ALA A 274 -10.96 1.94 16.62
C ALA A 274 -10.57 3.22 17.39
N ALA A 275 -9.26 3.39 17.59
CA ALA A 275 -8.71 4.57 18.22
C ALA A 275 -7.54 5.11 17.43
N VAL A 276 -7.46 6.43 17.33
CA VAL A 276 -6.40 7.18 16.64
C VAL A 276 -5.90 8.32 17.51
N LYS A 277 -4.65 8.73 17.31
CA LYS A 277 -4.11 9.92 17.97
C LYS A 277 -4.64 11.19 17.30
N ALA A 278 -4.91 12.21 18.09
CA ALA A 278 -5.26 13.53 17.58
C ALA A 278 -4.09 14.13 16.76
N PRO A 279 -4.36 14.72 15.60
CA PRO A 279 -3.32 15.36 14.79
C PRO A 279 -2.85 16.69 15.39
N GLY A 280 -1.60 17.05 15.17
CA GLY A 280 -1.00 18.29 15.65
C GLY A 280 -0.56 18.24 17.11
N PHE A 281 -0.09 19.40 17.61
CA PHE A 281 0.40 19.60 18.98
C PHE A 281 -0.10 20.93 19.55
N GLY A 282 -0.29 21.01 20.87
CA GLY A 282 -0.67 22.23 21.56
C GLY A 282 -1.95 22.86 20.99
N ASP A 283 -1.95 24.17 20.79
CA ASP A 283 -3.13 24.91 20.29
C ASP A 283 -3.54 24.50 18.88
N ARG A 284 -2.60 24.04 18.06
CA ARG A 284 -2.93 23.50 16.73
C ARG A 284 -3.77 22.24 16.82
N ARG A 285 -3.45 21.36 17.77
CA ARG A 285 -4.24 20.15 18.00
C ARG A 285 -5.67 20.52 18.39
N LYS A 286 -5.84 21.47 19.31
CA LYS A 286 -7.17 21.99 19.71
C LYS A 286 -7.95 22.49 18.49
N ALA A 287 -7.31 23.31 17.68
CA ALA A 287 -7.94 23.88 16.49
C ALA A 287 -8.34 22.81 15.44
N ILE A 288 -7.53 21.77 15.24
CA ILE A 288 -7.86 20.66 14.32
C ILE A 288 -8.98 19.79 14.91
N LEU A 289 -8.98 19.53 16.22
CA LEU A 289 -10.07 18.81 16.87
C LEU A 289 -11.41 19.56 16.75
N GLU A 290 -11.40 20.89 16.83
CA GLU A 290 -12.58 21.71 16.56
C GLU A 290 -13.04 21.60 15.09
N ASP A 291 -12.09 21.60 14.12
CA ASP A 291 -12.42 21.43 12.71
C ASP A 291 -13.11 20.06 12.47
N ILE A 292 -12.58 19.00 13.11
CA ILE A 292 -13.20 17.67 13.07
C ILE A 292 -14.59 17.68 13.74
N ALA A 293 -14.76 18.38 14.86
CA ALA A 293 -16.03 18.48 15.55
C ALA A 293 -17.10 19.17 14.67
N VAL A 294 -16.75 20.29 14.06
CA VAL A 294 -17.63 21.00 13.13
C VAL A 294 -17.99 20.13 11.93
N LEU A 295 -17.00 19.44 11.32
CA LEU A 295 -17.21 18.55 10.19
C LEU A 295 -18.17 17.39 10.51
N THR A 296 -18.07 16.83 11.71
CA THR A 296 -18.83 15.64 12.13
C THR A 296 -20.10 15.95 12.90
N GLY A 297 -20.36 17.23 13.20
CA GLY A 297 -21.50 17.68 14.00
C GLY A 297 -21.41 17.24 15.47
N GLY A 298 -20.19 17.01 15.98
CA GLY A 298 -19.92 16.66 17.37
C GLY A 298 -19.36 17.82 18.17
N GLN A 299 -18.85 17.50 19.35
CA GLN A 299 -18.21 18.46 20.26
C GLN A 299 -16.84 17.94 20.71
N VAL A 300 -15.89 18.85 20.89
CA VAL A 300 -14.61 18.50 21.53
C VAL A 300 -14.86 18.35 23.03
N ILE A 301 -14.56 17.19 23.55
CA ILE A 301 -14.65 16.91 24.99
C ILE A 301 -13.35 17.41 25.62
N SER A 302 -13.49 18.52 26.34
CA SER A 302 -12.40 19.23 27.00
C SER A 302 -12.81 19.66 28.41
N GLU A 303 -11.97 19.37 29.39
CA GLU A 303 -12.14 19.83 30.74
C GLU A 303 -12.00 21.36 30.87
N ASP A 304 -11.19 21.96 29.98
CA ASP A 304 -11.04 23.43 29.91
C ASP A 304 -12.37 24.10 29.51
N LEU A 305 -13.22 23.39 28.77
CA LEU A 305 -14.59 23.81 28.45
C LEU A 305 -15.63 23.35 29.48
N GLY A 306 -15.19 22.75 30.59
CA GLY A 306 -16.08 22.25 31.66
C GLY A 306 -16.77 20.92 31.37
N ILE A 307 -16.40 20.22 30.26
CA ILE A 307 -17.00 18.96 29.84
C ILE A 307 -16.12 17.81 30.31
N LYS A 308 -16.63 17.03 31.27
CA LYS A 308 -15.95 15.84 31.79
C LYS A 308 -16.34 14.60 30.96
N LEU A 309 -15.42 13.66 30.84
CA LEU A 309 -15.63 12.44 30.04
C LEU A 309 -16.80 11.58 30.56
N GLU A 310 -17.05 11.60 31.88
CA GLU A 310 -18.17 10.89 32.53
C GLU A 310 -19.55 11.44 32.14
N THR A 311 -19.63 12.69 31.71
CA THR A 311 -20.90 13.35 31.36
C THR A 311 -21.22 13.29 29.88
N VAL A 312 -20.35 12.63 29.07
CA VAL A 312 -20.51 12.54 27.62
C VAL A 312 -21.68 11.63 27.27
N THR A 313 -22.54 12.13 26.37
CA THR A 313 -23.72 11.41 25.86
C THR A 313 -23.66 11.26 24.35
N LEU A 314 -24.42 10.34 23.76
CA LEU A 314 -24.43 10.08 22.33
C LEU A 314 -24.65 11.32 21.45
N PRO A 315 -25.54 12.28 21.81
CA PRO A 315 -25.71 13.51 21.01
C PRO A 315 -24.47 14.42 20.92
N MET A 316 -23.53 14.30 21.87
CA MET A 316 -22.29 15.09 21.89
C MET A 316 -21.21 14.51 20.95
N LEU A 317 -21.40 13.27 20.50
CA LEU A 317 -20.48 12.60 19.60
C LEU A 317 -20.68 13.06 18.16
N GLY A 318 -19.55 13.20 17.45
CA GLY A 318 -19.58 13.37 16.00
C GLY A 318 -20.09 12.13 15.29
N ARG A 319 -20.51 12.29 14.03
CA ARG A 319 -20.97 11.22 13.15
C ARG A 319 -20.41 11.42 11.75
N ALA A 320 -20.22 10.32 11.03
CA ALA A 320 -19.91 10.32 9.62
C ALA A 320 -20.60 9.11 8.97
N LYS A 321 -20.73 9.11 7.66
CA LYS A 321 -21.20 7.94 6.92
C LYS A 321 -20.16 6.84 6.97
N LYS A 322 -18.87 7.20 6.83
CA LYS A 322 -17.77 6.25 6.83
C LYS A 322 -16.50 6.87 7.41
N VAL A 323 -15.69 6.05 8.07
CA VAL A 323 -14.32 6.42 8.44
C VAL A 323 -13.38 5.30 8.03
N LEU A 324 -12.34 5.67 7.28
CA LEU A 324 -11.25 4.78 6.88
C LEU A 324 -10.00 5.13 7.69
N ILE A 325 -9.42 4.15 8.36
CA ILE A 325 -8.21 4.33 9.17
C ILE A 325 -7.14 3.39 8.63
N GLU A 326 -6.09 3.99 8.09
CA GLU A 326 -4.90 3.33 7.63
C GLU A 326 -3.82 3.34 8.72
N LYS A 327 -2.62 2.87 8.38
CA LYS A 327 -1.49 2.88 9.31
C LYS A 327 -1.04 4.30 9.70
N GLU A 328 -1.08 5.23 8.75
CA GLU A 328 -0.57 6.61 8.93
C GLU A 328 -1.67 7.68 8.85
N ASN A 329 -2.83 7.36 8.27
CA ASN A 329 -3.88 8.33 7.96
C ASN A 329 -5.25 7.90 8.47
N THR A 330 -6.09 8.89 8.74
CA THR A 330 -7.53 8.70 9.01
C THR A 330 -8.34 9.62 8.11
N THR A 331 -9.27 9.04 7.34
CA THR A 331 -10.16 9.76 6.42
C THR A 331 -11.59 9.68 6.93
N ILE A 332 -12.20 10.82 7.18
CA ILE A 332 -13.62 10.98 7.51
C ILE A 332 -14.37 11.32 6.22
N ILE A 333 -15.37 10.52 5.86
CA ILE A 333 -16.13 10.65 4.64
C ILE A 333 -17.58 10.95 4.99
N GLU A 334 -18.13 12.00 4.40
CA GLU A 334 -19.52 12.43 4.56
C GLU A 334 -19.86 12.64 6.06
N GLY A 335 -19.13 13.62 6.66
CA GLY A 335 -19.38 14.07 8.03
C GLY A 335 -20.78 14.65 8.19
N ALA A 336 -21.40 14.46 9.37
CA ALA A 336 -22.78 14.87 9.64
C ALA A 336 -22.91 16.35 10.09
N GLY A 337 -21.83 17.14 10.00
CA GLY A 337 -21.84 18.57 10.31
C GLY A 337 -22.72 19.38 9.38
N GLN A 338 -23.28 20.48 9.87
CA GLN A 338 -24.08 21.37 9.03
C GLN A 338 -23.20 22.15 8.06
N LYS A 339 -23.59 22.24 6.80
CA LYS A 339 -22.84 23.00 5.77
C LYS A 339 -22.61 24.46 6.15
N THR A 340 -23.57 25.06 6.83
CA THR A 340 -23.45 26.44 7.36
C THR A 340 -22.32 26.59 8.35
N ASP A 341 -22.16 25.62 9.26
CA ASP A 341 -21.14 25.65 10.29
C ASP A 341 -19.76 25.39 9.69
N ILE A 342 -19.66 24.44 8.77
CA ILE A 342 -18.44 24.17 8.01
C ILE A 342 -18.03 25.41 7.21
N SER A 343 -18.96 26.06 6.51
CA SER A 343 -18.69 27.31 5.76
C SER A 343 -18.26 28.44 6.67
N GLY A 344 -18.88 28.59 7.84
CA GLY A 344 -18.50 29.55 8.86
C GLY A 344 -17.08 29.30 9.38
N ARG A 345 -16.71 28.02 9.62
CA ARG A 345 -15.37 27.65 10.05
C ARG A 345 -14.32 27.93 8.97
N VAL A 346 -14.62 27.62 7.70
CA VAL A 346 -13.77 27.97 6.54
C VAL A 346 -13.53 29.48 6.46
N ALA A 347 -14.58 30.30 6.62
CA ALA A 347 -14.46 31.75 6.62
C ALA A 347 -13.57 32.25 7.78
N GLN A 348 -13.71 31.67 8.94
CA GLN A 348 -12.90 31.99 10.13
C GLN A 348 -11.41 31.68 9.90
N ILE A 349 -11.07 30.52 9.31
CA ILE A 349 -9.69 30.16 8.99
C ILE A 349 -9.12 31.11 7.91
N ARG A 350 -9.91 31.51 6.91
CA ARG A 350 -9.48 32.50 5.90
C ARG A 350 -9.13 33.85 6.53
N ALA A 351 -9.95 34.34 7.45
CA ALA A 351 -9.64 35.57 8.18
C ALA A 351 -8.33 35.45 8.96
N GLN A 352 -8.09 34.33 9.63
CA GLN A 352 -6.83 34.06 10.35
C GLN A 352 -5.61 34.06 9.42
N ILE A 353 -5.75 33.58 8.18
CA ILE A 353 -4.68 33.60 7.16
C ILE A 353 -4.32 35.03 6.77
N GLU A 354 -5.32 35.90 6.67
CA GLU A 354 -5.11 37.32 6.33
C GLU A 354 -4.50 38.14 7.50
N GLU A 355 -4.86 37.79 8.73
CA GLU A 355 -4.39 38.47 9.94
C GLU A 355 -2.98 38.05 10.38
N THR A 356 -2.54 36.84 10.07
CA THR A 356 -1.25 36.33 10.55
C THR A 356 -0.06 37.00 9.84
N THR A 357 0.92 37.40 10.63
CA THR A 357 2.21 37.95 10.17
C THR A 357 3.30 36.88 10.02
N SER A 358 3.08 35.66 10.52
CA SER A 358 4.00 34.54 10.48
C SER A 358 3.78 33.73 9.21
N ASP A 359 4.79 33.62 8.36
CA ASP A 359 4.72 32.80 7.14
C ASP A 359 4.49 31.32 7.47
N TYR A 360 5.09 30.82 8.54
CA TYR A 360 4.90 29.45 9.01
C TYR A 360 3.45 29.19 9.49
N ASP A 361 2.86 30.14 10.25
CA ASP A 361 1.47 29.98 10.69
C ASP A 361 0.50 30.13 9.52
N ARG A 362 0.81 31.01 8.57
CA ARG A 362 0.05 31.15 7.33
C ARG A 362 0.02 29.83 6.55
N GLU A 363 1.17 29.19 6.36
CA GLU A 363 1.26 27.88 5.70
C GLU A 363 0.40 26.81 6.41
N LYS A 364 0.48 26.73 7.74
CA LYS A 364 -0.30 25.75 8.52
C LYS A 364 -1.81 26.05 8.54
N LEU A 365 -2.21 27.30 8.50
CA LEU A 365 -3.61 27.66 8.31
C LEU A 365 -4.11 27.34 6.90
N GLN A 366 -3.28 27.51 5.87
CA GLN A 366 -3.61 27.12 4.50
C GLN A 366 -3.78 25.60 4.37
N GLU A 367 -2.91 24.80 5.00
CA GLU A 367 -3.07 23.34 5.06
C GLU A 367 -4.41 22.95 5.72
N ARG A 368 -4.77 23.57 6.84
CA ARG A 368 -6.06 23.33 7.52
C ARG A 368 -7.24 23.71 6.63
N LEU A 369 -7.15 24.86 5.99
CA LEU A 369 -8.18 25.34 5.06
C LEU A 369 -8.38 24.35 3.90
N ALA A 370 -7.30 23.88 3.29
CA ALA A 370 -7.34 22.91 2.19
C ALA A 370 -8.01 21.59 2.63
N LYS A 371 -7.65 21.07 3.82
CA LYS A 371 -8.22 19.84 4.37
C LYS A 371 -9.73 19.96 4.67
N LEU A 372 -10.19 21.10 5.16
CA LEU A 372 -11.61 21.30 5.53
C LEU A 372 -12.48 21.70 4.33
N ALA A 373 -11.98 22.59 3.46
CA ALA A 373 -12.73 23.15 2.34
C ALA A 373 -12.73 22.28 1.09
N GLY A 374 -11.71 21.43 0.91
CA GLY A 374 -11.55 20.56 -0.27
C GLY A 374 -12.55 19.41 -0.31
N GLY A 375 -13.04 18.97 0.81
CA GLY A 375 -13.88 17.77 0.92
C GLY A 375 -13.15 16.48 0.55
N VAL A 376 -13.91 15.43 0.28
CA VAL A 376 -13.42 14.13 -0.18
C VAL A 376 -14.13 13.77 -1.48
N ALA A 377 -13.35 13.49 -2.53
CA ALA A 377 -13.91 12.89 -3.74
C ALA A 377 -14.04 11.37 -3.53
N VAL A 378 -15.22 10.83 -3.79
CA VAL A 378 -15.53 9.41 -3.65
C VAL A 378 -15.82 8.84 -5.04
N ILE A 379 -14.94 7.96 -5.52
CA ILE A 379 -15.17 7.18 -6.74
C ILE A 379 -15.86 5.89 -6.34
N ARG A 380 -17.13 5.72 -6.70
CA ARG A 380 -17.90 4.50 -6.46
C ARG A 380 -17.86 3.62 -7.70
N VAL A 381 -17.14 2.52 -7.59
CA VAL A 381 -16.89 1.60 -8.70
C VAL A 381 -18.05 0.62 -8.84
N GLY A 382 -18.72 0.64 -10.00
CA GLY A 382 -19.79 -0.27 -10.36
C GLY A 382 -19.31 -1.49 -11.17
N GLY A 383 -20.17 -2.51 -11.27
CA GLY A 383 -19.92 -3.70 -12.07
C GLY A 383 -21.07 -4.68 -12.03
N SER A 384 -21.04 -5.69 -12.91
CA SER A 384 -22.10 -6.68 -13.06
C SER A 384 -22.02 -7.82 -12.05
N SER A 385 -20.85 -8.01 -11.43
CA SER A 385 -20.61 -9.03 -10.41
C SER A 385 -19.66 -8.52 -9.33
N GLU A 386 -19.74 -9.10 -8.13
CA GLU A 386 -18.85 -8.74 -7.02
C GLU A 386 -17.36 -8.93 -7.36
N VAL A 387 -17.03 -9.96 -8.14
CA VAL A 387 -15.65 -10.23 -8.58
C VAL A 387 -15.15 -9.12 -9.52
N GLU A 388 -16.01 -8.69 -10.45
CA GLU A 388 -15.71 -7.59 -11.39
C GLU A 388 -15.53 -6.26 -10.64
N VAL A 389 -16.43 -5.94 -9.71
CA VAL A 389 -16.35 -4.71 -8.90
C VAL A 389 -15.05 -4.65 -8.11
N LYS A 390 -14.66 -5.75 -7.48
CA LYS A 390 -13.40 -5.83 -6.71
C LYS A 390 -12.17 -5.65 -7.60
N GLU A 391 -12.12 -6.33 -8.74
CA GLU A 391 -11.00 -6.19 -9.70
C GLU A 391 -10.92 -4.75 -10.24
N ARG A 392 -12.06 -4.18 -10.62
CA ARG A 392 -12.13 -2.82 -11.15
C ARG A 392 -11.77 -1.77 -10.08
N LYS A 393 -12.17 -2.00 -8.83
CA LYS A 393 -11.80 -1.16 -7.70
C LYS A 393 -10.29 -1.16 -7.45
N ASP A 394 -9.66 -2.34 -7.41
CA ASP A 394 -8.21 -2.46 -7.23
C ASP A 394 -7.48 -1.68 -8.35
N ARG A 395 -7.96 -1.77 -9.59
CA ARG A 395 -7.40 -1.04 -10.74
C ARG A 395 -7.57 0.48 -10.64
N VAL A 396 -8.70 0.95 -10.14
CA VAL A 396 -8.93 2.39 -9.88
C VAL A 396 -8.04 2.89 -8.74
N ASP A 397 -7.87 2.10 -7.68
CA ASP A 397 -6.96 2.40 -6.57
C ASP A 397 -5.50 2.55 -7.08
N ASP A 398 -5.02 1.60 -7.89
CA ASP A 398 -3.67 1.65 -8.50
C ASP A 398 -3.50 2.88 -9.39
N ALA A 399 -4.48 3.16 -10.26
CA ALA A 399 -4.47 4.32 -11.14
C ALA A 399 -4.47 5.66 -10.37
N LEU A 400 -5.19 5.73 -9.25
CA LEU A 400 -5.19 6.89 -8.37
C LEU A 400 -3.80 7.12 -7.73
N HIS A 401 -3.18 6.06 -7.21
CA HIS A 401 -1.85 6.14 -6.61
C HIS A 401 -0.78 6.51 -7.64
N ALA A 402 -0.79 5.90 -8.82
CA ALA A 402 0.10 6.25 -9.91
C ALA A 402 -0.05 7.72 -10.34
N THR A 403 -1.30 8.20 -10.42
CA THR A 403 -1.57 9.59 -10.79
C THR A 403 -1.05 10.57 -9.73
N ARG A 404 -1.25 10.28 -8.43
CA ARG A 404 -0.66 11.08 -7.34
C ARG A 404 0.86 11.09 -7.40
N ALA A 405 1.49 9.92 -7.58
CA ALA A 405 2.93 9.80 -7.71
C ALA A 405 3.49 10.62 -8.89
N ALA A 406 2.75 10.67 -10.00
CA ALA A 406 3.10 11.44 -11.18
C ALA A 406 2.95 12.96 -10.98
N VAL A 407 1.93 13.40 -10.26
CA VAL A 407 1.76 14.82 -9.89
C VAL A 407 2.87 15.27 -8.94
N GLU A 408 3.28 14.40 -8.00
CA GLU A 408 4.31 14.68 -7.01
C GLU A 408 5.71 14.81 -7.63
N GLU A 409 6.14 13.82 -8.39
CA GLU A 409 7.52 13.78 -8.92
C GLU A 409 7.62 13.95 -10.44
N GLY A 410 6.52 13.87 -11.19
CA GLY A 410 6.53 13.92 -12.65
C GLY A 410 6.59 12.55 -13.30
N ILE A 411 6.81 12.53 -14.61
CA ILE A 411 6.71 11.36 -15.47
C ILE A 411 7.98 11.13 -16.30
N VAL A 412 8.17 9.88 -16.70
CA VAL A 412 9.18 9.42 -17.65
C VAL A 412 8.51 8.57 -18.75
N PRO A 413 9.18 8.27 -19.90
CA PRO A 413 8.66 7.29 -20.86
C PRO A 413 8.38 5.94 -20.20
N GLY A 414 7.17 5.41 -20.43
CA GLY A 414 6.69 4.19 -19.80
C GLY A 414 7.19 2.91 -20.45
N GLY A 415 6.55 1.79 -20.09
CA GLY A 415 6.86 0.49 -20.68
C GLY A 415 8.26 -0.03 -20.40
N GLY A 416 8.90 0.43 -19.31
CA GLY A 416 10.27 0.05 -18.94
C GLY A 416 11.36 0.74 -19.78
N VAL A 417 11.00 1.65 -20.69
CA VAL A 417 11.95 2.34 -21.59
C VAL A 417 12.89 3.26 -20.82
N ALA A 418 12.39 4.03 -19.87
CA ALA A 418 13.21 4.93 -19.05
C ALA A 418 14.32 4.17 -18.30
N LEU A 419 13.99 3.02 -17.68
CA LEU A 419 14.98 2.14 -17.03
C LEU A 419 15.97 1.56 -18.03
N ALA A 420 15.50 1.04 -19.18
CA ALA A 420 16.37 0.48 -20.18
C ALA A 420 17.40 1.51 -20.71
N ARG A 421 16.98 2.74 -20.96
CA ARG A 421 17.86 3.84 -21.40
C ARG A 421 18.83 4.29 -20.32
N ALA A 422 18.42 4.29 -19.04
CA ALA A 422 19.33 4.57 -17.94
C ALA A 422 20.48 3.55 -17.84
N SER A 423 20.36 2.36 -18.46
CA SER A 423 21.46 1.40 -18.51
C SER A 423 22.71 1.92 -19.27
N LEU A 424 22.54 2.88 -20.16
CA LEU A 424 23.64 3.43 -20.98
C LEU A 424 24.65 4.21 -20.15
N ILE A 425 24.18 4.97 -19.12
CA ILE A 425 25.07 5.77 -18.28
C ILE A 425 25.99 4.90 -17.41
N LEU A 426 25.55 3.69 -17.09
CA LEU A 426 26.30 2.78 -16.19
C LEU A 426 27.62 2.31 -16.79
N SER A 427 27.79 2.38 -18.10
CA SER A 427 29.05 2.03 -18.78
C SER A 427 30.21 2.98 -18.45
N ALA A 428 29.90 4.23 -18.06
CA ALA A 428 30.87 5.26 -17.71
C ALA A 428 31.05 5.41 -16.19
N LEU A 429 30.34 4.63 -15.36
CA LEU A 429 30.37 4.76 -13.91
C LEU A 429 31.68 4.24 -13.34
N LYS A 430 32.32 5.05 -12.47
CA LYS A 430 33.60 4.69 -11.82
C LYS A 430 33.40 3.65 -10.71
N TYR A 431 34.32 2.72 -10.62
CA TYR A 431 34.36 1.64 -9.64
C TYR A 431 35.77 1.53 -9.00
N ASP A 432 35.87 0.92 -7.84
CA ASP A 432 37.12 0.80 -7.09
C ASP A 432 37.83 -0.55 -7.36
N ASN A 433 37.06 -1.59 -7.73
CA ASN A 433 37.57 -2.93 -8.07
C ASN A 433 36.64 -3.67 -9.05
N GLU A 434 37.10 -4.81 -9.59
CA GLU A 434 36.36 -5.60 -10.59
C GLU A 434 35.05 -6.18 -10.04
N ASP A 435 34.96 -6.53 -8.78
CA ASP A 435 33.74 -7.05 -8.17
C ASP A 435 32.64 -5.97 -8.12
N GLN A 436 33.01 -4.71 -7.82
CA GLN A 436 32.08 -3.58 -7.92
C GLN A 436 31.64 -3.34 -9.37
N ARG A 437 32.55 -3.48 -10.35
CA ARG A 437 32.19 -3.38 -11.77
C ARG A 437 31.12 -4.41 -12.14
N VAL A 438 31.28 -5.66 -11.69
CA VAL A 438 30.27 -6.71 -11.90
C VAL A 438 28.96 -6.36 -11.18
N GLY A 439 29.01 -5.77 -9.99
CA GLY A 439 27.81 -5.24 -9.29
C GLY A 439 27.06 -4.19 -10.12
N ILE A 440 27.78 -3.26 -10.77
CA ILE A 440 27.21 -2.29 -11.70
C ILE A 440 26.58 -2.99 -12.92
N ASP A 441 27.28 -3.98 -13.50
CA ASP A 441 26.80 -4.75 -14.65
C ASP A 441 25.53 -5.57 -14.33
N ILE A 442 25.37 -6.05 -13.09
CA ILE A 442 24.14 -6.70 -12.63
C ILE A 442 22.96 -5.76 -12.79
N ILE A 443 23.06 -4.51 -12.29
CA ILE A 443 21.99 -3.52 -12.43
C ILE A 443 21.78 -3.14 -13.89
N ARG A 444 22.85 -2.94 -14.66
CA ARG A 444 22.77 -2.60 -16.10
C ARG A 444 21.95 -3.62 -16.89
N LYS A 445 22.05 -4.91 -16.54
CA LYS A 445 21.26 -5.98 -17.16
C LYS A 445 19.85 -6.03 -16.59
N ALA A 446 19.71 -5.91 -15.26
CA ALA A 446 18.42 -6.07 -14.58
C ALA A 446 17.40 -4.99 -14.98
N ILE A 447 17.83 -3.72 -15.14
CA ILE A 447 16.92 -2.62 -15.48
C ILE A 447 16.37 -2.66 -16.91
N GLN A 448 16.87 -3.56 -17.76
CA GLN A 448 16.29 -3.83 -19.09
C GLN A 448 15.19 -4.90 -19.04
N VAL A 449 15.11 -5.69 -17.95
CA VAL A 449 14.19 -6.83 -17.86
C VAL A 449 12.70 -6.41 -17.87
N PRO A 450 12.27 -5.32 -17.23
CA PRO A 450 10.87 -4.89 -17.33
C PRO A 450 10.41 -4.67 -18.77
N LEU A 451 11.16 -3.94 -19.58
CA LEU A 451 10.86 -3.75 -21.01
C LEU A 451 10.79 -5.09 -21.77
N ARG A 452 11.75 -5.98 -21.52
CA ARG A 452 11.78 -7.32 -22.15
C ARG A 452 10.55 -8.13 -21.72
N GLN A 453 10.19 -8.13 -20.46
CA GLN A 453 9.04 -8.88 -19.96
C GLN A 453 7.72 -8.38 -20.53
N ILE A 454 7.55 -7.06 -20.69
CA ILE A 454 6.38 -6.47 -21.35
C ILE A 454 6.26 -6.95 -22.79
N ALA A 455 7.39 -6.96 -23.53
CA ALA A 455 7.43 -7.46 -24.90
C ALA A 455 7.14 -8.97 -24.99
N GLU A 456 7.72 -9.78 -24.11
CA GLU A 456 7.46 -11.22 -24.02
C GLU A 456 5.99 -11.53 -23.69
N ASN A 457 5.37 -10.79 -22.79
CA ASN A 457 3.95 -10.92 -22.48
C ASN A 457 3.05 -10.53 -23.67
N ALA A 458 3.58 -9.69 -24.58
CA ALA A 458 2.92 -9.33 -25.84
C ALA A 458 3.15 -10.35 -26.98
N GLY A 459 4.00 -11.37 -26.76
CA GLY A 459 4.33 -12.40 -27.76
C GLY A 459 5.53 -12.05 -28.64
N GLU A 460 6.32 -11.03 -28.28
CA GLU A 460 7.48 -10.56 -29.02
C GLU A 460 8.79 -10.98 -28.33
N ASP A 461 9.90 -10.97 -29.09
CA ASP A 461 11.23 -11.22 -28.53
C ASP A 461 11.72 -9.99 -27.73
N GLY A 462 11.75 -10.10 -26.41
CA GLY A 462 12.13 -9.02 -25.52
C GLY A 462 13.56 -8.51 -25.73
N ALA A 463 14.50 -9.37 -26.16
CA ALA A 463 15.88 -8.95 -26.42
C ALA A 463 15.98 -8.11 -27.69
N VAL A 464 15.26 -8.50 -28.74
CA VAL A 464 15.20 -7.75 -30.01
C VAL A 464 14.56 -6.38 -29.78
N ILE A 465 13.45 -6.34 -29.05
CA ILE A 465 12.76 -5.08 -28.73
C ILE A 465 13.69 -4.15 -27.93
N ALA A 466 14.33 -4.65 -26.87
CA ALA A 466 15.25 -3.85 -26.07
C ALA A 466 16.44 -3.33 -26.90
N GLY A 467 17.01 -4.15 -27.79
CA GLY A 467 18.08 -3.73 -28.72
C GLY A 467 17.65 -2.56 -29.60
N LYS A 468 16.51 -2.68 -30.29
CA LYS A 468 15.98 -1.60 -31.14
C LYS A 468 15.69 -0.31 -30.41
N VAL A 469 15.16 -0.41 -29.17
CA VAL A 469 14.91 0.78 -28.33
C VAL A 469 16.22 1.46 -27.95
N LEU A 470 17.27 0.71 -27.60
CA LEU A 470 18.56 1.26 -27.18
C LEU A 470 19.41 1.81 -28.35
N GLU A 471 19.21 1.31 -29.56
CA GLU A 471 19.89 1.81 -30.80
C GLU A 471 19.38 3.20 -31.23
N ASN A 472 18.17 3.60 -30.83
CA ASN A 472 17.60 4.89 -31.20
C ASN A 472 17.96 5.96 -30.17
N ASP A 473 18.47 7.11 -30.57
CA ASP A 473 18.93 8.17 -29.69
C ASP A 473 17.80 9.01 -29.07
N THR A 474 16.57 8.91 -29.60
CA THR A 474 15.42 9.66 -29.08
C THR A 474 14.96 9.09 -27.74
N TYR A 475 15.02 9.86 -26.66
CA TYR A 475 14.74 9.39 -25.31
C TYR A 475 13.35 8.77 -25.12
N ALA A 476 12.32 9.36 -25.74
CA ALA A 476 10.93 8.91 -25.66
C ALA A 476 10.58 7.79 -26.64
N PHE A 477 11.47 7.43 -27.56
CA PHE A 477 11.24 6.34 -28.51
C PHE A 477 11.22 4.99 -27.80
N GLY A 478 10.15 4.22 -28.01
CA GLY A 478 9.95 2.91 -27.40
C GLY A 478 8.97 2.05 -28.18
N PHE A 479 8.68 0.88 -27.63
CA PHE A 479 7.77 -0.11 -28.18
C PHE A 479 6.41 -0.06 -27.47
N ASP A 480 5.36 0.21 -28.23
CA ASP A 480 3.97 0.10 -27.76
C ASP A 480 3.54 -1.38 -27.87
N ALA A 481 3.55 -2.08 -26.74
CA ALA A 481 3.18 -3.49 -26.68
C ALA A 481 1.70 -3.75 -26.95
N GLN A 482 0.83 -2.73 -26.86
CA GLN A 482 -0.59 -2.83 -27.19
C GLN A 482 -0.79 -2.98 -28.71
N THR A 483 -0.14 -2.11 -29.49
CA THR A 483 -0.29 -2.05 -30.97
C THR A 483 0.79 -2.80 -31.72
N GLY A 484 1.93 -3.12 -31.11
CA GLY A 484 3.09 -3.73 -31.76
C GLY A 484 3.95 -2.74 -32.55
N GLU A 485 3.84 -1.44 -32.29
CA GLU A 485 4.50 -0.38 -33.05
C GLU A 485 5.59 0.33 -32.24
N TYR A 486 6.60 0.86 -32.95
CA TYR A 486 7.58 1.76 -32.37
C TYR A 486 7.14 3.21 -32.56
N LYS A 487 7.12 3.98 -31.50
CA LYS A 487 6.68 5.38 -31.54
C LYS A 487 7.28 6.20 -30.37
N ASP A 488 7.01 7.51 -30.36
CA ASP A 488 7.25 8.36 -29.20
C ASP A 488 6.21 8.01 -28.12
N LEU A 489 6.67 7.38 -27.03
CA LEU A 489 5.79 6.90 -25.97
C LEU A 489 5.17 8.05 -25.17
N VAL A 490 5.91 9.15 -24.97
CA VAL A 490 5.39 10.31 -24.24
C VAL A 490 4.27 10.98 -25.04
N ALA A 491 4.47 11.17 -26.35
CA ALA A 491 3.43 11.71 -27.23
C ALA A 491 2.23 10.78 -27.36
N ALA A 492 2.43 9.46 -27.28
CA ALA A 492 1.37 8.45 -27.28
C ALA A 492 0.66 8.28 -25.92
N GLY A 493 1.10 8.99 -24.88
CA GLY A 493 0.54 8.88 -23.54
C GLY A 493 1.01 7.64 -22.76
N ILE A 494 1.99 6.88 -23.26
CA ILE A 494 2.58 5.71 -22.58
C ILE A 494 3.69 6.19 -21.67
N ILE A 495 3.33 6.48 -20.44
CA ILE A 495 4.17 7.19 -19.45
C ILE A 495 4.09 6.48 -18.09
N ASP A 496 5.19 6.52 -17.34
CA ASP A 496 5.27 5.98 -15.98
C ASP A 496 5.60 7.11 -14.99
N PRO A 497 5.03 7.11 -13.77
CA PRO A 497 5.43 8.05 -12.72
C PRO A 497 6.89 7.80 -12.30
N THR A 498 7.69 8.86 -12.24
CA THR A 498 9.10 8.75 -11.84
C THR A 498 9.26 8.15 -10.45
N LYS A 499 8.39 8.54 -9.50
CA LYS A 499 8.37 8.00 -8.14
C LYS A 499 8.18 6.48 -8.14
N VAL A 500 7.24 5.96 -8.93
CA VAL A 500 6.98 4.51 -9.05
C VAL A 500 8.21 3.78 -9.58
N VAL A 501 8.78 4.27 -10.69
CA VAL A 501 9.93 3.62 -11.35
C VAL A 501 11.17 3.57 -10.46
N ARG A 502 11.52 4.71 -9.81
CA ARG A 502 12.70 4.77 -8.94
C ARG A 502 12.52 3.96 -7.65
N THR A 503 11.33 3.98 -7.04
CA THR A 503 11.02 3.23 -5.83
C THR A 503 11.09 1.73 -6.10
N ALA A 504 10.49 1.27 -7.20
CA ALA A 504 10.57 -0.13 -7.64
C ALA A 504 12.03 -0.61 -7.77
N LEU A 505 12.92 0.22 -8.37
CA LEU A 505 14.34 -0.12 -8.49
C LEU A 505 15.06 -0.13 -7.13
N GLN A 506 14.82 0.87 -6.28
CA GLN A 506 15.46 1.00 -4.98
C GLN A 506 15.10 -0.16 -4.03
N ASP A 507 13.81 -0.49 -3.94
CA ASP A 507 13.34 -1.58 -3.08
C ASP A 507 13.79 -2.94 -3.61
N ALA A 508 13.73 -3.16 -4.92
CA ALA A 508 14.23 -4.37 -5.57
C ALA A 508 15.72 -4.59 -5.29
N ALA A 509 16.54 -3.57 -5.49
CA ALA A 509 17.98 -3.66 -5.29
C ALA A 509 18.36 -3.84 -3.81
N SER A 510 17.66 -3.15 -2.90
CA SER A 510 17.88 -3.25 -1.46
C SER A 510 17.72 -4.69 -0.96
N VAL A 511 16.60 -5.32 -1.27
CA VAL A 511 16.32 -6.70 -0.83
C VAL A 511 17.18 -7.72 -1.59
N ALA A 512 17.37 -7.53 -2.90
CA ALA A 512 18.23 -8.40 -3.70
C ALA A 512 19.67 -8.40 -3.18
N ALA A 513 20.22 -7.24 -2.81
CA ALA A 513 21.55 -7.12 -2.22
C ALA A 513 21.67 -7.90 -0.89
N LEU A 514 20.61 -7.93 -0.06
CA LEU A 514 20.59 -8.74 1.16
C LEU A 514 20.63 -10.23 0.85
N ILE A 515 19.87 -10.70 -0.13
CA ILE A 515 19.89 -12.11 -0.58
C ILE A 515 21.27 -12.50 -1.10
N ILE A 516 21.90 -11.65 -1.91
CA ILE A 516 23.24 -11.88 -2.50
C ILE A 516 24.31 -11.98 -1.40
N THR A 517 24.19 -11.18 -0.34
CA THR A 517 25.15 -11.16 0.79
C THR A 517 24.82 -12.18 1.87
N THR A 518 23.71 -12.92 1.77
CA THR A 518 23.33 -13.93 2.76
C THR A 518 24.21 -15.16 2.66
N GLU A 519 24.75 -15.64 3.79
CA GLU A 519 25.55 -16.85 3.89
C GLU A 519 24.84 -17.98 4.63
N ALA A 520 23.91 -17.67 5.53
CA ALA A 520 23.17 -18.66 6.29
C ALA A 520 21.66 -18.36 6.34
N GLY A 521 20.85 -19.36 6.13
CA GLY A 521 19.40 -19.36 6.36
C GLY A 521 19.05 -20.12 7.62
N VAL A 522 18.16 -19.58 8.45
CA VAL A 522 17.69 -20.21 9.69
C VAL A 522 16.18 -20.30 9.68
N THR A 523 15.64 -21.52 9.74
CA THR A 523 14.19 -21.77 9.74
C THR A 523 13.77 -22.61 10.94
N GLU A 524 12.48 -22.63 11.24
CA GLU A 524 11.93 -23.57 12.21
C GLU A 524 11.84 -24.97 11.62
N ARG A 525 12.34 -25.96 12.36
CA ARG A 525 12.20 -27.35 11.95
C ARG A 525 10.73 -27.74 12.06
N PRO A 526 10.12 -28.33 10.99
CA PRO A 526 8.74 -28.82 11.07
C PRO A 526 8.62 -29.82 12.23
N GLU A 527 7.67 -29.59 13.12
CA GLU A 527 7.32 -30.62 14.10
C GLU A 527 6.81 -31.85 13.35
N LYS A 528 7.45 -32.98 13.54
CA LYS A 528 6.89 -34.26 13.10
C LYS A 528 5.56 -34.40 13.81
N LYS A 529 4.44 -34.25 13.11
CA LYS A 529 3.15 -34.73 13.62
C LYS A 529 3.40 -36.17 14.08
N ALA A 530 3.35 -36.44 15.39
CA ALA A 530 3.36 -37.77 15.93
C ALA A 530 2.25 -38.53 15.20
N ALA A 531 2.62 -39.57 14.46
CA ALA A 531 1.65 -40.45 13.85
C ALA A 531 0.75 -40.90 15.00
N GLY A 532 -0.52 -40.49 14.95
CA GLY A 532 -1.49 -40.84 15.97
C GLY A 532 -1.49 -42.35 16.14
N GLY A 533 -0.98 -42.81 17.30
CA GLY A 533 -1.07 -44.20 17.67
C GLY A 533 -2.56 -44.57 17.65
N MET A 534 -2.94 -45.48 16.78
CA MET A 534 -4.21 -46.17 16.89
C MET A 534 -4.32 -46.73 18.31
N PRO A 535 -5.42 -46.50 19.03
CA PRO A 535 -5.70 -47.31 20.24
C PRO A 535 -5.86 -48.74 19.79
N GLY A 536 -4.90 -49.59 20.13
CA GLY A 536 -4.98 -51.03 19.91
C GLY A 536 -6.22 -51.57 20.59
N GLY A 537 -7.12 -52.15 19.79
CA GLY A 537 -8.24 -52.91 20.26
C GLY A 537 -7.76 -54.12 21.08
N GLY A 538 -7.89 -54.05 22.38
CA GLY A 538 -7.82 -55.20 23.29
C GLY A 538 -9.18 -55.85 23.35
N MET A 539 -9.33 -56.95 22.61
CA MET A 539 -10.44 -57.89 22.71
C MET A 539 -10.10 -58.88 23.82
N GLY A 540 -10.99 -59.09 24.79
CA GLY A 540 -10.92 -60.31 25.64
C GLY A 540 -11.43 -60.14 27.06
N GLY A 541 -12.50 -60.84 27.38
CA GLY A 541 -12.77 -61.23 28.73
C GLY A 541 -14.21 -61.14 29.22
N MET A 542 -14.99 -62.09 28.85
CA MET A 542 -16.30 -62.53 29.39
C MET A 542 -16.23 -62.80 30.89
N GLY A 543 -17.27 -62.39 31.65
CA GLY A 543 -17.65 -63.18 32.86
C GLY A 543 -18.00 -62.30 34.08
N GLY A 544 -19.23 -62.49 34.58
CA GLY A 544 -19.54 -62.29 35.98
C GLY A 544 -20.75 -61.43 36.32
N MET A 545 -21.90 -62.11 36.41
CA MET A 545 -23.13 -61.69 37.09
C MET A 545 -22.87 -61.29 38.55
N GLY A 546 -23.70 -60.43 39.09
CA GLY A 546 -23.89 -60.24 40.53
C GLY A 546 -24.54 -58.92 40.89
N ASP A 547 -25.81 -58.94 40.98
CA ASP A 547 -26.79 -58.43 41.92
C ASP A 547 -26.49 -57.18 42.83
N MET A 548 -27.49 -56.30 42.78
CA MET A 548 -28.29 -55.66 43.85
C MET A 548 -27.74 -54.52 44.71
N ASP A 549 -28.62 -53.56 44.74
CA ASP A 549 -29.12 -52.69 45.83
C ASP A 549 -28.22 -51.58 46.46
N PHE A 550 -28.59 -50.42 46.30
CA PHE A 550 -29.41 -49.39 46.97
C PHE A 550 -29.35 -48.04 46.30
#